data_666d10dd32c821ea8cde7541ac903d6a
#
_entry.id   666d10dd32c821ea8cde7541ac903d6a
#
_cell.length_a   1.000
_cell.length_b   1.000
_cell.length_c   1.000
_cell.angle_alpha   90.00
_cell.angle_beta   90.00
_cell.angle_gamma   90.00
#
_symmetry.space_group_name_H-M   'P 1'
#
loop_
_entity.id
_entity.type
_entity.pdbx_description
1 polymer ?
#
loop_
_entity_poly.entity_id
_entity_poly.type
_entity_poly.pdbx_seq_one_letter_code
_entity_poly.pdbx_strand_id
1 'polypeptide(L)'
;MKKTLTKLPFLLLVGILALSACAPAATTSTEAPEAAPTEAATDEPVATEEVVDAPFTAQVDADLVEAFTALYQAYYPDGTPAIVDSEADLLVTAVAAPEGVPTAIPATFLPGAVLLPQSDSADVADFVAFAISINGQQALIDAGLLPAVVTVTDQGGNSVEIAQPLHTLISTYGPVTAMVYAVNGEETLAAASYLGARDAAGAAAMEAIDPRFQDLIGDDYFSQTEFNIEEAARLAPDLIVTSLRTEWLDTAGELGIPFVLYDAETPDRLKEAMLLTGDLFGPQSAAQAEAWVAYYDWITAAILSETETIAEADRPSVLFTGTEPLRVASGDMYQTSLIEIAGGVSVSGELTGYWNDVNLEQIAAWDPDVIIVPPYGGATVEAITENPDWQILTAVQEGRVYRMPKLVVPWDTPAPDSALGIIWLAERLFPELETPDCTEQANFFYNTFYDYAIPSEQVESICAIN
;
A
#
# COMPACT_ATOMS: atom_id res chain seq x y z
N MET A 1 -38.60 1.36 -11.54
CA MET A 1 -38.88 0.72 -10.24
C MET A 1 -37.70 1.00 -9.38
N LYS A 2 -37.81 2.00 -8.49
CA LYS A 2 -36.74 2.44 -7.60
C LYS A 2 -36.46 1.36 -6.55
N LYS A 3 -35.25 0.78 -6.56
CA LYS A 3 -34.76 -0.02 -5.44
C LYS A 3 -34.06 0.93 -4.46
N THR A 4 -34.71 1.16 -3.35
CA THR A 4 -34.17 1.89 -2.21
C THR A 4 -33.04 1.07 -1.60
N LEU A 5 -31.78 1.50 -1.75
CA LEU A 5 -30.67 0.99 -0.94
C LEU A 5 -30.84 1.51 0.49
N THR A 6 -30.99 0.61 1.40
CA THR A 6 -31.11 0.88 2.83
C THR A 6 -29.73 1.29 3.33
N LYS A 7 -29.61 2.53 3.82
CA LYS A 7 -28.42 3.03 4.51
C LYS A 7 -28.23 2.24 5.80
N LEU A 8 -27.16 1.47 5.90
CA LEU A 8 -26.67 0.90 7.16
C LEU A 8 -25.82 1.97 7.86
N PRO A 9 -26.11 2.31 9.11
CA PRO A 9 -25.25 3.25 9.82
C PRO A 9 -23.98 2.53 10.27
N PHE A 10 -22.85 3.05 9.87
CA PHE A 10 -21.51 2.70 10.35
C PHE A 10 -21.41 3.03 11.82
N LEU A 11 -21.24 2.04 12.68
CA LEU A 11 -20.87 2.22 14.06
C LEU A 11 -19.33 2.19 14.14
N LEU A 12 -18.76 3.39 14.27
CA LEU A 12 -17.35 3.56 14.59
C LEU A 12 -17.11 3.08 16.02
N LEU A 13 -16.39 2.00 16.21
CA LEU A 13 -15.82 1.62 17.50
C LEU A 13 -14.39 2.13 17.55
N VAL A 14 -14.22 3.34 18.06
CA VAL A 14 -12.90 3.93 18.35
C VAL A 14 -12.45 3.40 19.71
N GLY A 15 -11.51 2.45 19.71
CA GLY A 15 -10.79 2.01 20.90
C GLY A 15 -9.65 2.98 21.22
N ILE A 16 -9.85 3.85 22.18
CA ILE A 16 -8.80 4.74 22.70
C ILE A 16 -7.95 3.95 23.70
N LEU A 17 -6.71 3.63 23.34
CA LEU A 17 -5.69 3.17 24.28
C LEU A 17 -5.04 4.39 24.95
N ALA A 18 -5.40 4.63 26.21
CA ALA A 18 -4.72 5.59 27.06
C ALA A 18 -3.58 4.88 27.81
N LEU A 19 -2.34 5.16 27.43
CA LEU A 19 -1.14 4.81 28.19
C LEU A 19 -1.09 5.68 29.46
N SER A 20 -1.19 5.05 30.64
CA SER A 20 -0.89 5.69 31.92
C SER A 20 0.32 5.04 32.54
N ALA A 21 1.43 5.76 32.53
CA ALA A 21 2.65 5.39 33.24
C ALA A 21 2.50 5.70 34.74
N CYS A 22 2.86 4.74 35.61
CA CYS A 22 3.21 5.04 37.03
C CYS A 22 4.30 4.09 37.49
N ALA A 23 5.44 4.68 37.89
CA ALA A 23 6.59 4.02 38.47
C ALA A 23 6.48 3.83 39.99
N PRO A 24 7.42 3.13 40.67
CA PRO A 24 7.16 2.31 41.82
C PRO A 24 7.46 3.00 43.16
N ALA A 25 6.88 2.49 44.24
CA ALA A 25 7.29 2.81 45.61
C ALA A 25 7.76 1.55 46.35
N ALA A 26 8.96 1.62 46.83
CA ALA A 26 9.58 0.65 47.70
C ALA A 26 9.10 0.81 49.17
N THR A 27 8.93 -0.31 49.90
CA THR A 27 9.13 -0.35 51.35
C THR A 27 9.52 -1.73 51.87
N THR A 28 10.63 -1.75 52.45
CA THR A 28 11.35 -2.49 53.49
C THR A 28 10.63 -3.53 54.36
N SER A 29 11.30 -4.71 54.48
CA SER A 29 11.79 -5.46 55.61
C SER A 29 10.94 -5.62 56.91
N THR A 30 10.78 -6.85 57.40
CA THR A 30 11.20 -7.29 58.75
C THR A 30 10.95 -8.81 58.93
N GLU A 31 12.03 -9.54 59.10
CA GLU A 31 12.51 -10.54 60.07
C GLU A 31 11.57 -11.58 60.71
N ALA A 32 12.12 -12.79 60.76
CA ALA A 32 11.66 -14.08 61.27
C ALA A 32 11.49 -14.13 62.83
N PRO A 33 11.02 -15.24 63.45
CA PRO A 33 11.96 -16.36 63.75
C PRO A 33 11.38 -17.78 63.65
N GLU A 34 12.28 -18.68 63.32
CA GLU A 34 12.70 -20.01 63.75
C GLU A 34 11.79 -20.87 64.63
N ALA A 35 11.51 -22.10 64.14
CA ALA A 35 11.51 -23.35 64.92
C ALA A 35 11.59 -24.57 64.00
N ALA A 36 12.59 -25.41 64.22
CA ALA A 36 12.82 -26.75 63.63
C ALA A 36 12.30 -27.87 64.57
N PRO A 37 12.54 -29.15 64.27
CA PRO A 37 12.22 -29.96 63.11
C PRO A 37 11.37 -31.19 63.48
N THR A 38 10.76 -31.88 62.55
CA THR A 38 10.38 -33.29 62.70
C THR A 38 10.58 -34.04 61.39
N GLU A 39 11.42 -35.06 61.45
CA GLU A 39 11.62 -36.07 60.42
C GLU A 39 10.32 -36.83 60.07
N ALA A 40 10.08 -37.12 58.84
CA ALA A 40 9.92 -38.45 58.29
C ALA A 40 9.36 -38.48 56.88
N ALA A 41 9.89 -39.46 56.14
CA ALA A 41 9.38 -40.06 54.91
C ALA A 41 9.85 -39.45 53.58
N THR A 42 10.86 -40.09 53.05
CA THR A 42 11.26 -40.10 51.66
C THR A 42 10.12 -40.64 50.78
N ASP A 43 9.46 -39.71 50.09
CA ASP A 43 8.85 -39.97 48.79
C ASP A 43 9.68 -39.19 47.78
N GLU A 44 10.31 -39.92 46.83
CA GLU A 44 10.93 -39.29 45.67
C GLU A 44 9.86 -38.45 44.94
N PRO A 45 10.10 -37.18 44.69
CA PRO A 45 9.20 -36.46 43.82
C PRO A 45 9.38 -37.03 42.40
N VAL A 46 8.34 -37.70 41.91
CA VAL A 46 8.07 -37.77 40.46
C VAL A 46 8.26 -36.36 39.95
N ALA A 47 9.24 -36.17 39.07
CA ALA A 47 9.40 -34.95 38.35
C ALA A 47 8.07 -34.70 37.62
N THR A 48 7.24 -33.83 38.18
CA THR A 48 6.19 -33.18 37.42
C THR A 48 6.95 -32.38 36.37
N GLU A 49 6.87 -32.80 35.11
CA GLU A 49 7.14 -31.90 33.99
C GLU A 49 6.38 -30.62 34.33
N GLU A 50 7.09 -29.53 34.50
CA GLU A 50 6.50 -28.21 34.51
C GLU A 50 5.76 -28.09 33.15
N VAL A 51 4.45 -28.27 33.17
CA VAL A 51 3.60 -27.88 32.04
C VAL A 51 3.78 -26.38 31.99
N VAL A 52 4.65 -25.94 31.09
CA VAL A 52 4.72 -24.50 30.72
C VAL A 52 3.33 -24.21 30.18
N ASP A 53 2.51 -23.48 30.96
CA ASP A 53 1.20 -23.04 30.51
C ASP A 53 1.43 -22.26 29.20
N ALA A 54 0.79 -22.71 28.11
CA ALA A 54 0.86 -21.99 26.84
C ALA A 54 0.33 -20.57 27.07
N PRO A 55 0.99 -19.54 26.51
CA PRO A 55 0.61 -18.14 26.76
C PRO A 55 -0.78 -17.80 26.22
N PHE A 56 -1.31 -18.57 25.29
CA PHE A 56 -2.66 -18.46 24.75
C PHE A 56 -3.15 -19.81 24.21
N THR A 57 -4.47 -19.89 23.97
CA THR A 57 -5.12 -21.04 23.34
C THR A 57 -5.42 -20.74 21.87
N ALA A 58 -5.34 -21.76 20.99
CA ALA A 58 -5.67 -21.62 19.57
C ALA A 58 -6.66 -22.68 19.12
N GLN A 59 -7.65 -22.28 18.32
CA GLN A 59 -8.48 -23.19 17.53
C GLN A 59 -7.91 -23.22 16.11
N VAL A 60 -7.53 -24.40 15.62
CA VAL A 60 -6.78 -24.54 14.37
C VAL A 60 -7.49 -25.55 13.46
N ASP A 61 -7.75 -25.16 12.23
CA ASP A 61 -8.26 -26.08 11.21
C ASP A 61 -7.26 -27.23 10.99
N ALA A 62 -7.77 -28.44 10.81
CA ALA A 62 -6.98 -29.67 10.79
C ALA A 62 -5.80 -29.63 9.79
N ASP A 63 -6.02 -29.02 8.62
CA ASP A 63 -5.02 -28.92 7.55
C ASP A 63 -3.93 -27.85 7.85
N LEU A 64 -4.15 -27.00 8.86
CA LEU A 64 -3.25 -25.90 9.23
C LEU A 64 -2.45 -26.20 10.52
N VAL A 65 -2.68 -27.33 11.18
CA VAL A 65 -2.01 -27.69 12.46
C VAL A 65 -0.49 -27.73 12.30
N GLU A 66 0.03 -28.28 11.21
CA GLU A 66 1.47 -28.36 10.95
C GLU A 66 2.08 -26.97 10.83
N ALA A 67 1.47 -26.07 10.06
CA ALA A 67 1.94 -24.71 9.84
C ALA A 67 1.87 -23.88 11.13
N PHE A 68 0.76 -23.95 11.86
CA PHE A 68 0.63 -23.29 13.14
C PHE A 68 1.68 -23.77 14.15
N THR A 69 1.91 -25.09 14.23
CA THR A 69 2.90 -25.67 15.12
C THR A 69 4.31 -25.22 14.78
N ALA A 70 4.66 -25.16 13.49
CA ALA A 70 5.97 -24.66 13.05
C ALA A 70 6.19 -23.20 13.46
N LEU A 71 5.20 -22.33 13.25
CA LEU A 71 5.25 -20.94 13.69
C LEU A 71 5.34 -20.81 15.21
N TYR A 72 4.52 -21.58 15.95
CA TYR A 72 4.50 -21.54 17.41
C TYR A 72 5.85 -21.95 18.00
N GLN A 73 6.44 -23.02 17.51
CA GLN A 73 7.76 -23.50 17.97
C GLN A 73 8.90 -22.56 17.56
N ALA A 74 8.80 -21.87 16.43
CA ALA A 74 9.77 -20.85 16.03
C ALA A 74 9.72 -19.63 16.96
N TYR A 75 8.54 -19.25 17.43
CA TYR A 75 8.34 -18.12 18.35
C TYR A 75 8.56 -18.51 19.82
N TYR A 76 8.11 -19.71 20.23
CA TYR A 76 8.26 -20.28 21.57
C TYR A 76 9.02 -21.62 21.47
N PRO A 77 10.37 -21.63 21.40
CA PRO A 77 11.15 -22.84 21.11
C PRO A 77 10.95 -24.01 22.10
N ASP A 78 10.67 -23.69 23.38
CA ASP A 78 10.42 -24.68 24.43
C ASP A 78 8.91 -24.89 24.71
N GLY A 79 8.04 -24.17 23.97
CA GLY A 79 6.60 -24.17 24.17
C GLY A 79 5.88 -25.26 23.39
N THR A 80 4.75 -25.71 23.94
CA THR A 80 3.81 -26.59 23.26
C THR A 80 2.50 -25.82 23.03
N PRO A 81 1.97 -25.75 21.81
CA PRO A 81 0.74 -25.00 21.56
C PRO A 81 -0.45 -25.66 22.25
N ALA A 82 -1.29 -24.86 22.89
CA ALA A 82 -2.58 -25.29 23.43
C ALA A 82 -3.65 -25.21 22.36
N ILE A 83 -3.86 -26.29 21.62
CA ILE A 83 -4.91 -26.39 20.60
C ILE A 83 -6.20 -26.87 21.25
N VAL A 84 -7.28 -26.14 21.06
CA VAL A 84 -8.60 -26.39 21.65
C VAL A 84 -9.69 -26.45 20.56
N ASP A 85 -10.82 -27.08 20.88
CA ASP A 85 -11.93 -27.24 19.92
C ASP A 85 -12.87 -26.02 19.87
N SER A 86 -12.82 -25.13 20.86
CA SER A 86 -13.69 -23.94 20.96
C SER A 86 -13.17 -22.94 22.02
N GLU A 87 -13.68 -21.72 21.98
CA GLU A 87 -13.37 -20.64 22.94
C GLU A 87 -11.85 -20.35 23.02
N ALA A 88 -11.20 -20.28 21.87
CA ALA A 88 -9.78 -19.99 21.77
C ALA A 88 -9.50 -18.48 21.78
N ASP A 89 -8.27 -18.12 22.17
CA ASP A 89 -7.75 -16.74 22.05
C ASP A 89 -7.39 -16.39 20.61
N LEU A 90 -7.07 -17.38 19.78
CA LEU A 90 -6.69 -17.26 18.38
C LEU A 90 -7.43 -18.31 17.54
N LEU A 91 -8.03 -17.88 16.44
CA LEU A 91 -8.56 -18.78 15.40
C LEU A 91 -7.60 -18.82 14.21
N VAL A 92 -7.22 -20.03 13.79
CA VAL A 92 -6.37 -20.33 12.63
C VAL A 92 -7.19 -21.11 11.63
N THR A 93 -7.57 -20.45 10.52
CA THR A 93 -8.56 -21.02 9.60
C THR A 93 -8.24 -20.70 8.14
N ALA A 94 -8.73 -21.55 7.23
CA ALA A 94 -8.73 -21.26 5.82
C ALA A 94 -9.84 -20.25 5.49
N VAL A 95 -9.53 -19.26 4.67
CA VAL A 95 -10.49 -18.22 4.23
C VAL A 95 -10.49 -18.17 2.71
N ALA A 96 -11.69 -18.13 2.12
CA ALA A 96 -11.82 -17.78 0.72
C ALA A 96 -11.45 -16.31 0.51
N ALA A 97 -10.95 -15.96 -0.68
CA ALA A 97 -10.73 -14.57 -1.05
C ALA A 97 -11.97 -13.73 -0.73
N PRO A 98 -11.81 -12.53 -0.13
CA PRO A 98 -12.95 -11.71 0.27
C PRO A 98 -13.79 -11.31 -0.95
N GLU A 99 -15.12 -11.39 -0.83
CA GLU A 99 -16.03 -10.82 -1.82
C GLU A 99 -16.16 -9.30 -1.53
N GLY A 100 -15.60 -8.46 -2.41
CA GLY A 100 -15.67 -7.00 -2.30
C GLY A 100 -14.51 -6.39 -1.50
N VAL A 101 -14.64 -5.11 -1.14
CA VAL A 101 -13.61 -4.37 -0.41
C VAL A 101 -13.56 -4.83 1.05
N PRO A 102 -12.45 -5.39 1.52
CA PRO A 102 -12.34 -5.81 2.91
C PRO A 102 -12.28 -4.58 3.84
N THR A 103 -12.99 -4.65 4.96
CA THR A 103 -12.92 -3.61 6.02
C THR A 103 -11.63 -3.70 6.84
N ALA A 104 -10.97 -4.85 6.81
CA ALA A 104 -9.65 -5.09 7.38
C ALA A 104 -9.02 -6.27 6.62
N ILE A 105 -7.71 -6.22 6.42
CA ILE A 105 -6.96 -7.29 5.78
C ILE A 105 -6.50 -8.23 6.89
N PRO A 106 -6.94 -9.50 6.87
CA PRO A 106 -6.58 -10.43 7.94
C PRO A 106 -5.09 -10.80 7.89
N ALA A 107 -4.52 -11.16 9.03
CA ALA A 107 -3.15 -11.65 9.13
C ALA A 107 -3.02 -12.98 8.37
N THR A 108 -2.46 -12.93 7.16
CA THR A 108 -2.34 -14.05 6.22
C THR A 108 -0.92 -14.62 6.28
N PHE A 109 -0.77 -15.82 6.78
CA PHE A 109 0.54 -16.49 6.98
C PHE A 109 0.85 -17.56 5.93
N LEU A 110 -0.18 -18.08 5.26
CA LEU A 110 -0.10 -18.96 4.08
C LEU A 110 -1.15 -18.52 3.06
N PRO A 111 -0.97 -18.84 1.77
CA PRO A 111 -2.01 -18.57 0.78
C PRO A 111 -3.36 -19.17 1.20
N GLY A 112 -4.36 -18.32 1.38
CA GLY A 112 -5.71 -18.71 1.79
C GLY A 112 -5.86 -19.14 3.26
N ALA A 113 -4.87 -18.87 4.13
CA ALA A 113 -4.95 -19.18 5.57
C ALA A 113 -4.61 -17.96 6.42
N VAL A 114 -5.42 -17.71 7.45
CA VAL A 114 -5.36 -16.49 8.26
C VAL A 114 -5.34 -16.79 9.74
N LEU A 115 -4.82 -15.83 10.50
CA LEU A 115 -4.83 -15.76 11.95
C LEU A 115 -5.83 -14.67 12.37
N LEU A 116 -6.85 -15.05 13.14
CA LEU A 116 -7.91 -14.16 13.60
C LEU A 116 -7.90 -14.10 15.13
N PRO A 117 -7.34 -13.05 15.74
CA PRO A 117 -7.42 -12.83 17.19
C PRO A 117 -8.87 -12.83 17.68
N GLN A 118 -9.12 -13.56 18.77
CA GLN A 118 -10.42 -13.63 19.44
C GLN A 118 -10.37 -12.99 20.83
N SER A 119 -9.18 -12.59 21.27
CA SER A 119 -8.93 -11.89 22.53
C SER A 119 -7.97 -10.73 22.32
N ASP A 120 -7.96 -9.77 23.27
CA ASP A 120 -7.05 -8.62 23.28
C ASP A 120 -5.71 -8.97 23.98
N SER A 121 -5.31 -10.26 24.00
CA SER A 121 -4.06 -10.71 24.61
C SER A 121 -2.85 -10.15 23.86
N ALA A 122 -1.89 -9.57 24.58
CA ALA A 122 -0.63 -9.12 24.01
C ALA A 122 0.16 -10.30 23.41
N ASP A 123 0.14 -11.47 24.05
CA ASP A 123 0.82 -12.66 23.53
C ASP A 123 0.26 -13.12 22.19
N VAL A 124 -1.05 -13.00 21.99
CA VAL A 124 -1.70 -13.27 20.69
C VAL A 124 -1.28 -12.23 19.64
N ALA A 125 -1.31 -10.96 20.00
CA ALA A 125 -0.93 -9.88 19.08
C ALA A 125 0.54 -10.00 18.63
N ASP A 126 1.45 -10.26 19.56
CA ASP A 126 2.88 -10.44 19.30
C ASP A 126 3.15 -11.70 18.45
N PHE A 127 2.44 -12.79 18.73
CA PHE A 127 2.54 -14.01 17.92
C PHE A 127 2.02 -13.79 16.48
N VAL A 128 0.89 -13.13 16.32
CA VAL A 128 0.33 -12.81 14.99
C VAL A 128 1.27 -11.90 14.20
N ALA A 129 1.84 -10.87 14.83
CA ALA A 129 2.83 -10.01 14.20
C ALA A 129 4.08 -10.81 13.76
N PHE A 130 4.58 -11.72 14.60
CA PHE A 130 5.67 -12.61 14.22
C PHE A 130 5.30 -13.50 13.03
N ALA A 131 4.12 -14.13 13.06
CA ALA A 131 3.70 -15.10 12.04
C ALA A 131 3.64 -14.55 10.63
N ILE A 132 3.30 -13.27 10.48
CA ILE A 132 3.23 -12.57 9.17
C ILE A 132 4.53 -11.82 8.80
N SER A 133 5.53 -11.83 9.70
CA SER A 133 6.82 -11.18 9.46
C SER A 133 7.75 -12.05 8.60
N ILE A 134 8.88 -11.47 8.18
CA ILE A 134 9.99 -12.17 7.51
C ILE A 134 10.45 -13.41 8.32
N ASN A 135 10.49 -13.30 9.65
CA ASN A 135 10.91 -14.41 10.52
C ASN A 135 9.88 -15.55 10.54
N GLY A 136 8.58 -15.23 10.56
CA GLY A 136 7.52 -16.23 10.46
C GLY A 136 7.53 -16.91 9.09
N GLN A 137 7.73 -16.16 8.02
CA GLN A 137 7.88 -16.68 6.67
C GLN A 137 9.08 -17.64 6.58
N GLN A 138 10.24 -17.26 7.16
CA GLN A 138 11.41 -18.13 7.23
C GLN A 138 11.11 -19.45 7.97
N ALA A 139 10.39 -19.40 9.09
CA ALA A 139 10.01 -20.61 9.84
C ALA A 139 9.14 -21.56 8.99
N LEU A 140 8.23 -21.03 8.19
CA LEU A 140 7.40 -21.81 7.28
C LEU A 140 8.20 -22.39 6.10
N ILE A 141 9.20 -21.67 5.60
CA ILE A 141 10.13 -22.15 4.58
C ILE A 141 10.98 -23.29 5.14
N ASP A 142 11.53 -23.13 6.35
CA ASP A 142 12.34 -24.17 7.02
C ASP A 142 11.53 -25.44 7.29
N ALA A 143 10.23 -25.29 7.54
CA ALA A 143 9.29 -26.41 7.68
C ALA A 143 8.85 -27.02 6.32
N GLY A 144 9.25 -26.44 5.19
CA GLY A 144 8.87 -26.90 3.84
C GLY A 144 7.42 -26.55 3.45
N LEU A 145 6.79 -25.59 4.14
CA LEU A 145 5.39 -25.18 3.95
C LEU A 145 5.25 -23.96 3.02
N LEU A 146 6.32 -23.20 2.86
CA LEU A 146 6.47 -22.18 1.84
C LEU A 146 7.70 -22.46 0.97
N PRO A 147 7.72 -21.99 -0.28
CA PRO A 147 8.87 -22.17 -1.15
C PRO A 147 10.03 -21.26 -0.75
N ALA A 148 11.26 -21.75 -0.80
CA ALA A 148 12.48 -20.95 -0.59
C ALA A 148 12.86 -20.09 -1.82
N VAL A 149 12.21 -20.31 -2.95
CA VAL A 149 12.36 -19.50 -4.19
C VAL A 149 10.99 -19.36 -4.82
N VAL A 150 10.63 -18.15 -5.18
CA VAL A 150 9.46 -17.87 -6.01
C VAL A 150 9.91 -17.47 -7.41
N THR A 151 9.11 -17.78 -8.41
CA THR A 151 9.34 -17.37 -9.79
C THR A 151 8.20 -16.45 -10.21
N VAL A 152 8.52 -15.22 -10.55
CA VAL A 152 7.55 -14.25 -11.07
C VAL A 152 7.80 -13.97 -12.54
N THR A 153 6.74 -13.55 -13.25
CA THR A 153 6.88 -12.98 -14.60
C THR A 153 6.69 -11.47 -14.47
N ASP A 154 7.75 -10.71 -14.77
CA ASP A 154 7.67 -9.25 -14.71
C ASP A 154 6.88 -8.65 -15.89
N GLN A 155 6.62 -7.36 -15.85
CA GLN A 155 5.86 -6.68 -16.91
C GLN A 155 6.69 -6.45 -18.20
N GLY A 156 7.98 -6.77 -18.20
CA GLY A 156 8.81 -6.91 -19.38
C GLY A 156 8.73 -8.29 -20.04
N GLY A 157 8.02 -9.25 -19.40
CA GLY A 157 7.90 -10.64 -19.85
C GLY A 157 9.06 -11.53 -19.43
N ASN A 158 9.92 -11.08 -18.51
CA ASN A 158 11.04 -11.87 -18.01
C ASN A 158 10.58 -12.77 -16.88
N SER A 159 11.08 -14.01 -16.84
CA SER A 159 10.92 -14.91 -15.70
C SER A 159 12.07 -14.69 -14.72
N VAL A 160 11.74 -14.27 -13.49
CA VAL A 160 12.70 -13.90 -12.45
C VAL A 160 12.54 -14.82 -11.26
N GLU A 161 13.63 -15.49 -10.85
CA GLU A 161 13.70 -16.29 -9.64
C GLU A 161 14.18 -15.42 -8.47
N ILE A 162 13.44 -15.45 -7.36
CA ILE A 162 13.68 -14.60 -6.19
C ILE A 162 13.75 -15.49 -4.96
N ALA A 163 14.86 -15.42 -4.22
CA ALA A 163 15.01 -16.10 -2.94
C ALA A 163 14.01 -15.59 -1.91
N GLN A 164 13.47 -16.47 -1.10
CA GLN A 164 12.50 -16.15 -0.05
C GLN A 164 13.03 -16.56 1.34
N PRO A 165 12.69 -15.80 2.39
CA PRO A 165 12.01 -14.50 2.31
C PRO A 165 12.94 -13.43 1.69
N LEU A 166 12.36 -12.41 1.05
CA LEU A 166 13.12 -11.28 0.52
C LEU A 166 13.58 -10.39 1.69
N HIS A 167 14.89 -10.14 1.80
CA HIS A 167 15.44 -9.35 2.92
C HIS A 167 15.85 -7.94 2.51
N THR A 168 16.32 -7.77 1.27
CA THR A 168 16.98 -6.52 0.87
C THR A 168 16.55 -6.11 -0.53
N LEU A 169 15.91 -4.95 -0.65
CA LEU A 169 15.36 -4.41 -1.88
C LEU A 169 15.91 -3.02 -2.18
N ILE A 170 16.23 -2.75 -3.43
CA ILE A 170 16.39 -1.38 -3.95
C ILE A 170 15.21 -1.09 -4.89
N SER A 171 14.50 0.02 -4.65
CA SER A 171 13.48 0.53 -5.55
C SER A 171 13.94 1.83 -6.20
N THR A 172 14.00 1.86 -7.53
CA THR A 172 14.52 3.01 -8.29
C THR A 172 13.43 3.81 -9.00
N TYR A 173 12.16 3.45 -8.77
CA TYR A 173 11.02 4.10 -9.42
C TYR A 173 9.92 4.42 -8.41
N GLY A 174 9.63 5.71 -8.20
CA GLY A 174 8.70 6.21 -7.18
C GLY A 174 7.34 5.50 -7.14
N PRO A 175 6.61 5.31 -8.24
CA PRO A 175 5.36 4.56 -8.24
C PRO A 175 5.49 3.13 -7.71
N VAL A 176 6.57 2.42 -8.05
CA VAL A 176 6.83 1.06 -7.53
C VAL A 176 7.24 1.12 -6.05
N THR A 177 8.01 2.12 -5.63
CA THR A 177 8.28 2.32 -4.20
C THR A 177 6.98 2.47 -3.41
N ALA A 178 6.00 3.23 -3.92
CA ALA A 178 4.70 3.36 -3.28
C ALA A 178 3.93 2.00 -3.23
N MET A 179 4.04 1.17 -4.29
CA MET A 179 3.46 -0.17 -4.28
C MET A 179 4.09 -1.04 -3.19
N VAL A 180 5.42 -0.96 -2.98
CA VAL A 180 6.12 -1.68 -1.90
C VAL A 180 5.57 -1.29 -0.53
N TYR A 181 5.39 0.00 -0.26
CA TYR A 181 4.74 0.46 0.98
C TYR A 181 3.29 -0.03 1.09
N ALA A 182 2.51 0.08 0.01
CA ALA A 182 1.10 -0.29 0.02
C ALA A 182 0.85 -1.81 0.26
N VAL A 183 1.85 -2.65 0.07
CA VAL A 183 1.78 -4.10 0.34
C VAL A 183 2.56 -4.51 1.61
N ASN A 184 2.98 -3.56 2.44
CA ASN A 184 3.77 -3.78 3.67
C ASN A 184 5.12 -4.47 3.40
N GLY A 185 5.79 -4.12 2.30
CA GLY A 185 7.12 -4.64 1.93
C GLY A 185 8.27 -3.71 2.33
N GLU A 186 7.99 -2.58 2.95
CA GLU A 186 8.94 -1.49 3.23
C GLU A 186 10.11 -1.90 4.13
N GLU A 187 9.93 -2.86 5.03
CA GLU A 187 11.03 -3.35 5.89
C GLU A 187 12.23 -3.87 5.10
N THR A 188 12.00 -4.35 3.88
CA THR A 188 13.05 -4.86 2.99
C THR A 188 13.83 -3.76 2.28
N LEU A 189 13.33 -2.52 2.25
CA LEU A 189 13.98 -1.43 1.54
C LEU A 189 15.34 -1.08 2.15
N ALA A 190 16.38 -1.21 1.35
CA ALA A 190 17.74 -0.74 1.64
C ALA A 190 18.01 0.63 1.00
N ALA A 191 17.34 0.93 -0.11
CA ALA A 191 17.31 2.24 -0.74
C ALA A 191 16.04 2.39 -1.58
N ALA A 192 15.55 3.62 -1.71
CA ALA A 192 14.34 3.93 -2.43
C ALA A 192 14.49 5.16 -3.31
N SER A 193 13.77 5.18 -4.42
CA SER A 193 13.51 6.41 -5.17
C SER A 193 12.58 7.31 -4.35
N TYR A 194 12.72 8.61 -4.52
CA TYR A 194 11.95 9.60 -3.78
C TYR A 194 10.42 9.37 -3.88
N LEU A 195 9.76 9.48 -2.72
CA LEU A 195 8.30 9.58 -2.58
C LEU A 195 8.01 10.82 -1.75
N GLY A 196 7.09 11.68 -2.18
CA GLY A 196 6.68 12.85 -1.38
C GLY A 196 7.78 13.82 -0.95
N ALA A 197 9.07 13.46 -1.10
CA ALA A 197 10.24 14.15 -0.56
C ALA A 197 10.44 15.58 -1.07
N ARG A 198 9.77 15.95 -2.17
CA ARG A 198 9.95 17.26 -2.81
C ARG A 198 9.07 18.35 -2.23
N ASP A 199 8.23 18.05 -1.25
CA ASP A 199 7.46 19.02 -0.49
C ASP A 199 7.30 18.61 0.98
N ALA A 200 7.04 19.62 1.83
CA ALA A 200 7.03 19.42 3.28
C ALA A 200 5.90 18.49 3.76
N ALA A 201 4.74 18.49 3.09
CA ALA A 201 3.61 17.66 3.51
C ALA A 201 3.85 16.19 3.17
N GLY A 202 4.35 15.90 1.96
CA GLY A 202 4.71 14.55 1.54
C GLY A 202 5.87 13.98 2.34
N ALA A 203 6.91 14.79 2.61
CA ALA A 203 8.03 14.37 3.47
C ALA A 203 7.57 14.03 4.89
N ALA A 204 6.70 14.86 5.49
CA ALA A 204 6.18 14.60 6.84
C ALA A 204 5.29 13.35 6.89
N ALA A 205 4.50 13.08 5.84
CA ALA A 205 3.71 11.86 5.75
C ALA A 205 4.62 10.63 5.65
N MET A 206 5.63 10.66 4.79
CA MET A 206 6.57 9.55 4.62
C MET A 206 7.40 9.29 5.88
N GLU A 207 7.86 10.33 6.60
CA GLU A 207 8.56 10.18 7.88
C GLU A 207 7.67 9.59 8.98
N ALA A 208 6.35 9.84 8.90
CA ALA A 208 5.39 9.25 9.83
C ALA A 208 5.09 7.77 9.50
N ILE A 209 5.07 7.41 8.20
CA ILE A 209 4.90 6.04 7.71
C ILE A 209 6.16 5.22 7.99
N ASP A 210 7.33 5.74 7.60
CA ASP A 210 8.62 5.07 7.79
C ASP A 210 9.67 6.07 8.32
N PRO A 211 10.05 5.98 9.60
CA PRO A 211 11.09 6.85 10.17
C PRO A 211 12.47 6.75 9.50
N ARG A 212 12.73 5.69 8.70
CA ARG A 212 13.97 5.50 7.92
C ARG A 212 13.95 6.24 6.60
N PHE A 213 12.81 6.84 6.22
CA PHE A 213 12.55 7.36 4.89
C PHE A 213 13.68 8.28 4.36
N GLN A 214 14.16 9.21 5.19
CA GLN A 214 15.24 10.12 4.79
C GLN A 214 16.57 9.39 4.50
N ASP A 215 16.85 8.34 5.25
CA ASP A 215 18.05 7.52 5.02
C ASP A 215 17.89 6.65 3.76
N LEU A 216 16.66 6.17 3.48
CA LEU A 216 16.37 5.32 2.31
C LEU A 216 16.48 6.08 0.98
N ILE A 217 16.07 7.35 0.93
CA ILE A 217 16.20 8.17 -0.29
C ILE A 217 17.61 8.73 -0.47
N GLY A 218 18.39 8.86 0.60
CA GLY A 218 19.78 9.30 0.60
C GLY A 218 20.01 10.59 -0.21
N ASP A 219 21.13 10.64 -0.92
CA ASP A 219 21.53 11.76 -1.80
C ASP A 219 21.11 11.50 -3.28
N ASP A 220 19.90 10.97 -3.52
CA ASP A 220 19.37 10.65 -4.86
C ASP A 220 20.20 9.63 -5.67
N TYR A 221 20.76 8.59 -5.01
CA TYR A 221 21.62 7.60 -5.65
C TYR A 221 20.90 6.70 -6.66
N PHE A 222 19.58 6.61 -6.58
CA PHE A 222 18.78 5.68 -7.37
C PHE A 222 17.52 6.34 -7.95
N SER A 223 17.45 6.35 -9.28
CA SER A 223 16.30 6.81 -10.04
C SER A 223 16.20 6.04 -11.36
N GLN A 224 15.20 6.32 -12.18
CA GLN A 224 15.09 5.76 -13.53
C GLN A 224 16.25 6.18 -14.45
N THR A 225 16.85 7.35 -14.22
CA THR A 225 17.90 7.94 -15.07
C THR A 225 19.30 7.85 -14.46
N GLU A 226 19.39 7.66 -13.13
CA GLU A 226 20.67 7.59 -12.42
C GLU A 226 20.72 6.35 -11.55
N PHE A 227 21.85 5.65 -11.60
CA PHE A 227 22.08 4.44 -10.81
C PHE A 227 23.52 4.39 -10.31
N ASN A 228 23.68 4.43 -9.00
CA ASN A 228 24.99 4.31 -8.36
C ASN A 228 25.37 2.84 -8.17
N ILE A 229 26.12 2.32 -9.12
CA ILE A 229 26.57 0.91 -9.15
C ILE A 229 27.42 0.55 -7.91
N GLU A 230 28.27 1.47 -7.43
CA GLU A 230 29.14 1.21 -6.26
C GLU A 230 28.30 1.11 -4.99
N GLU A 231 27.29 1.95 -4.87
CA GLU A 231 26.36 1.92 -3.73
C GLU A 231 25.45 0.68 -3.79
N ALA A 232 24.94 0.30 -4.95
CA ALA A 232 24.18 -0.93 -5.12
C ALA A 232 25.02 -2.18 -4.76
N ALA A 233 26.28 -2.22 -5.20
CA ALA A 233 27.18 -3.31 -4.83
C ALA A 233 27.49 -3.34 -3.32
N ARG A 234 27.55 -2.17 -2.65
CA ARG A 234 27.74 -2.07 -1.20
C ARG A 234 26.51 -2.55 -0.42
N LEU A 235 25.33 -2.19 -0.88
CA LEU A 235 24.05 -2.60 -0.27
C LEU A 235 23.79 -4.08 -0.50
N ALA A 236 24.31 -4.64 -1.61
CA ALA A 236 24.16 -6.06 -2.00
C ALA A 236 22.68 -6.54 -1.90
N PRO A 237 21.73 -5.89 -2.61
CA PRO A 237 20.33 -6.25 -2.49
C PRO A 237 20.04 -7.62 -3.10
N ASP A 238 19.01 -8.29 -2.59
CA ASP A 238 18.50 -9.55 -3.16
C ASP A 238 17.74 -9.29 -4.46
N LEU A 239 17.16 -8.08 -4.61
CA LEU A 239 16.32 -7.69 -5.73
C LEU A 239 16.40 -6.18 -6.00
N ILE A 240 16.30 -5.79 -7.26
CA ILE A 240 16.08 -4.40 -7.68
C ILE A 240 14.75 -4.33 -8.44
N VAL A 241 13.89 -3.39 -8.05
CA VAL A 241 12.63 -3.10 -8.76
C VAL A 241 12.73 -1.75 -9.46
N THR A 242 12.29 -1.69 -10.72
CA THR A 242 12.41 -0.48 -11.54
C THR A 242 11.39 -0.43 -12.66
N SER A 243 11.33 0.68 -13.39
CA SER A 243 10.51 0.81 -14.60
C SER A 243 11.13 0.06 -15.78
N LEU A 244 10.28 -0.49 -16.65
CA LEU A 244 10.69 -1.05 -17.95
C LEU A 244 11.44 -0.03 -18.84
N ARG A 245 11.26 1.26 -18.60
CA ARG A 245 11.88 2.38 -19.34
C ARG A 245 13.20 2.87 -18.76
N THR A 246 13.77 2.16 -17.81
CA THR A 246 15.03 2.52 -17.15
C THR A 246 16.21 2.40 -18.13
N GLU A 247 17.04 3.45 -18.23
CA GLU A 247 18.09 3.55 -19.25
C GLU A 247 19.37 2.78 -18.89
N TRP A 248 19.64 2.53 -17.61
CA TRP A 248 20.87 1.94 -17.09
C TRP A 248 20.82 0.41 -16.88
N LEU A 249 19.75 -0.27 -17.29
CA LEU A 249 19.54 -1.72 -17.06
C LEU A 249 20.71 -2.58 -17.56
N ASP A 250 21.23 -2.31 -18.76
CA ASP A 250 22.35 -3.06 -19.31
C ASP A 250 23.61 -2.95 -18.44
N THR A 251 23.87 -1.75 -17.90
CA THR A 251 25.04 -1.47 -17.04
C THR A 251 24.91 -2.15 -15.69
N ALA A 252 23.73 -2.09 -15.06
CA ALA A 252 23.47 -2.72 -13.77
C ALA A 252 23.38 -4.25 -13.86
N GLY A 253 23.06 -4.81 -15.01
CA GLY A 253 23.04 -6.26 -15.25
C GLY A 253 24.38 -6.96 -14.95
N GLU A 254 25.49 -6.23 -15.00
CA GLU A 254 26.82 -6.76 -14.65
C GLU A 254 26.97 -7.12 -13.17
N LEU A 255 26.10 -6.59 -12.29
CA LEU A 255 26.07 -6.93 -10.86
C LEU A 255 25.56 -8.33 -10.56
N GLY A 256 24.85 -8.96 -11.50
CA GLY A 256 24.24 -10.29 -11.29
C GLY A 256 23.09 -10.31 -10.29
N ILE A 257 22.55 -9.13 -9.92
CA ILE A 257 21.37 -8.97 -9.05
C ILE A 257 20.13 -9.12 -9.93
N PRO A 258 19.08 -9.86 -9.51
CA PRO A 258 17.85 -9.95 -10.26
C PRO A 258 17.10 -8.60 -10.32
N PHE A 259 16.41 -8.35 -11.43
CA PHE A 259 15.55 -7.18 -11.64
C PHE A 259 14.13 -7.62 -11.90
N VAL A 260 13.17 -6.88 -11.35
CA VAL A 260 11.76 -6.96 -11.71
C VAL A 260 11.34 -5.62 -12.32
N LEU A 261 10.80 -5.69 -13.54
CA LEU A 261 10.49 -4.53 -14.39
C LEU A 261 8.99 -4.25 -14.39
N TYR A 262 8.64 -2.97 -14.25
CA TYR A 262 7.27 -2.50 -14.14
C TYR A 262 6.89 -1.57 -15.30
N ASP A 263 5.64 -1.72 -15.76
CA ASP A 263 4.99 -0.84 -16.74
C ASP A 263 3.48 -0.80 -16.45
N ALA A 264 3.06 0.14 -15.65
CA ALA A 264 1.70 0.22 -15.07
C ALA A 264 0.80 1.28 -15.75
N GLU A 265 1.06 1.64 -17.00
CA GLU A 265 0.41 2.77 -17.69
C GLU A 265 -1.06 2.55 -18.09
N THR A 266 -1.67 1.43 -17.72
CA THR A 266 -3.11 1.20 -17.84
C THR A 266 -3.68 0.64 -16.55
N PRO A 267 -4.99 0.78 -16.28
CA PRO A 267 -5.62 0.24 -15.08
C PRO A 267 -5.36 -1.26 -14.86
N ASP A 268 -5.44 -2.06 -15.92
CA ASP A 268 -5.19 -3.51 -15.82
C ASP A 268 -3.73 -3.80 -15.51
N ARG A 269 -2.79 -3.09 -16.15
CA ARG A 269 -1.36 -3.25 -15.87
C ARG A 269 -0.99 -2.74 -14.49
N LEU A 270 -1.65 -1.71 -13.98
CA LEU A 270 -1.48 -1.24 -12.60
C LEU A 270 -1.92 -2.30 -11.59
N LYS A 271 -3.07 -2.95 -11.82
CA LYS A 271 -3.54 -4.07 -10.99
C LYS A 271 -2.58 -5.26 -11.04
N GLU A 272 -2.09 -5.63 -12.23
CA GLU A 272 -1.05 -6.65 -12.40
C GLU A 272 0.23 -6.28 -11.65
N ALA A 273 0.67 -5.01 -11.70
CA ALA A 273 1.84 -4.52 -10.98
C ALA A 273 1.69 -4.63 -9.45
N MET A 274 0.51 -4.32 -8.93
CA MET A 274 0.21 -4.47 -7.50
C MET A 274 0.27 -5.94 -7.06
N LEU A 275 -0.35 -6.85 -7.83
CA LEU A 275 -0.31 -8.29 -7.54
C LEU A 275 1.12 -8.83 -7.63
N LEU A 276 1.86 -8.47 -8.68
CA LEU A 276 3.26 -8.80 -8.83
C LEU A 276 4.08 -8.33 -7.63
N THR A 277 3.84 -7.10 -7.15
CA THR A 277 4.53 -6.57 -5.98
C THR A 277 4.20 -7.38 -4.73
N GLY A 278 2.94 -7.73 -4.49
CA GLY A 278 2.53 -8.58 -3.36
C GLY A 278 3.25 -9.93 -3.35
N ASP A 279 3.37 -10.56 -4.52
CA ASP A 279 4.01 -11.87 -4.69
C ASP A 279 5.52 -11.87 -4.35
N LEU A 280 6.17 -10.69 -4.34
CA LEU A 280 7.59 -10.56 -3.98
C LEU A 280 7.86 -10.78 -2.49
N PHE A 281 6.89 -10.47 -1.62
CA PHE A 281 7.11 -10.38 -0.16
C PHE A 281 6.42 -11.48 0.65
N GLY A 282 5.64 -12.36 0.00
CA GLY A 282 4.98 -13.47 0.62
C GLY A 282 3.48 -13.29 0.91
N PRO A 283 2.86 -14.21 1.67
CA PRO A 283 1.40 -14.33 1.73
C PRO A 283 0.66 -13.11 2.26
N GLN A 284 1.20 -12.41 3.26
CA GLN A 284 0.57 -11.19 3.81
C GLN A 284 0.53 -10.07 2.78
N SER A 285 1.64 -9.85 2.09
CA SER A 285 1.73 -8.80 1.06
C SER A 285 0.90 -9.13 -0.18
N ALA A 286 0.80 -10.41 -0.55
CA ALA A 286 -0.10 -10.87 -1.60
C ALA A 286 -1.58 -10.57 -1.25
N ALA A 287 -2.01 -10.87 -0.03
CA ALA A 287 -3.35 -10.54 0.45
C ALA A 287 -3.62 -9.02 0.47
N GLN A 288 -2.61 -8.22 0.83
CA GLN A 288 -2.67 -6.76 0.79
C GLN A 288 -2.87 -6.25 -0.64
N ALA A 289 -2.14 -6.81 -1.60
CA ALA A 289 -2.27 -6.46 -3.02
C ALA A 289 -3.65 -6.84 -3.59
N GLU A 290 -4.17 -8.02 -3.26
CA GLU A 290 -5.52 -8.45 -3.63
C GLU A 290 -6.59 -7.51 -3.07
N ALA A 291 -6.45 -7.09 -1.81
CA ALA A 291 -7.35 -6.14 -1.17
C ALA A 291 -7.31 -4.76 -1.87
N TRP A 292 -6.13 -4.30 -2.28
CA TRP A 292 -5.99 -3.07 -3.05
C TRP A 292 -6.66 -3.19 -4.42
N VAL A 293 -6.49 -4.30 -5.13
CA VAL A 293 -7.17 -4.54 -6.43
C VAL A 293 -8.68 -4.51 -6.26
N ALA A 294 -9.20 -5.18 -5.22
CA ALA A 294 -10.65 -5.16 -4.92
C ALA A 294 -11.15 -3.73 -4.63
N TYR A 295 -10.36 -2.92 -3.92
CA TYR A 295 -10.67 -1.51 -3.66
C TYR A 295 -10.67 -0.68 -4.94
N TYR A 296 -9.65 -0.83 -5.78
CA TYR A 296 -9.55 -0.12 -7.07
C TYR A 296 -10.74 -0.47 -7.99
N ASP A 297 -11.08 -1.74 -8.10
CA ASP A 297 -12.21 -2.20 -8.90
C ASP A 297 -13.55 -1.69 -8.36
N TRP A 298 -13.71 -1.63 -7.02
CA TRP A 298 -14.90 -1.07 -6.41
C TRP A 298 -15.05 0.44 -6.71
N ILE A 299 -13.98 1.23 -6.56
CA ILE A 299 -13.97 2.66 -6.91
C ILE A 299 -14.35 2.84 -8.38
N THR A 300 -13.67 2.12 -9.27
CA THR A 300 -13.93 2.19 -10.71
C THR A 300 -15.38 1.85 -11.05
N ALA A 301 -15.93 0.78 -10.47
CA ALA A 301 -17.30 0.38 -10.69
C ALA A 301 -18.31 1.41 -10.14
N ALA A 302 -18.04 2.00 -8.98
CA ALA A 302 -18.88 3.03 -8.39
C ALA A 302 -19.00 4.26 -9.29
N ILE A 303 -17.85 4.76 -9.78
CA ILE A 303 -17.83 5.92 -10.69
C ILE A 303 -18.47 5.61 -12.04
N LEU A 304 -18.12 4.47 -12.64
CA LEU A 304 -18.70 4.08 -13.94
C LEU A 304 -20.22 3.89 -13.88
N SER A 305 -20.77 3.38 -12.77
CA SER A 305 -22.24 3.21 -12.61
C SER A 305 -23.00 4.52 -12.71
N GLU A 306 -22.39 5.63 -12.31
CA GLU A 306 -22.97 6.98 -12.40
C GLU A 306 -22.71 7.63 -13.77
N THR A 307 -21.54 7.39 -14.37
CA THR A 307 -21.10 8.10 -15.59
C THR A 307 -21.43 7.37 -16.89
N GLU A 308 -21.65 6.04 -16.87
CA GLU A 308 -21.92 5.24 -18.09
C GLU A 308 -23.19 5.66 -18.83
N THR A 309 -24.17 6.25 -18.12
CA THR A 309 -25.44 6.72 -18.70
C THR A 309 -25.33 8.11 -19.35
N ILE A 310 -24.21 8.82 -19.14
CA ILE A 310 -23.95 10.13 -19.71
C ILE A 310 -23.55 9.96 -21.18
N ALA A 311 -24.28 10.63 -22.07
CA ALA A 311 -23.97 10.57 -23.50
C ALA A 311 -22.56 11.16 -23.75
N GLU A 312 -21.80 10.58 -24.68
CA GLU A 312 -20.42 11.03 -24.97
C GLU A 312 -20.33 12.54 -25.26
N ALA A 313 -21.33 13.10 -25.94
CA ALA A 313 -21.39 14.52 -26.26
C ALA A 313 -21.63 15.44 -25.03
N ASP A 314 -22.06 14.87 -23.91
CA ASP A 314 -22.33 15.59 -22.66
C ASP A 314 -21.20 15.36 -21.62
N ARG A 315 -20.17 14.60 -21.98
CA ARG A 315 -19.00 14.36 -21.12
C ARG A 315 -18.03 15.53 -21.22
N PRO A 316 -17.53 16.08 -20.10
CA PRO A 316 -16.53 17.14 -20.13
C PRO A 316 -15.27 16.73 -20.86
N SER A 317 -14.78 17.62 -21.72
CA SER A 317 -13.49 17.50 -22.37
C SER A 317 -12.38 17.96 -21.42
N VAL A 318 -11.32 17.16 -21.27
CA VAL A 318 -10.27 17.34 -20.27
C VAL A 318 -8.90 17.40 -20.91
N LEU A 319 -8.13 18.45 -20.60
CA LEU A 319 -6.71 18.54 -20.90
C LEU A 319 -5.90 18.19 -19.63
N PHE A 320 -5.02 17.20 -19.71
CA PHE A 320 -4.05 16.92 -18.67
C PHE A 320 -2.67 17.45 -19.09
N THR A 321 -2.15 18.47 -18.39
CA THR A 321 -0.83 19.05 -18.67
C THR A 321 0.28 18.20 -18.02
N GLY A 322 1.50 18.33 -18.51
CA GLY A 322 2.69 17.69 -17.94
C GLY A 322 3.49 18.65 -17.04
N THR A 323 4.81 18.46 -17.05
CA THR A 323 5.75 19.32 -16.30
C THR A 323 5.76 20.77 -16.76
N GLU A 324 5.31 21.04 -17.98
CA GLU A 324 5.15 22.37 -18.59
C GLU A 324 3.72 22.52 -19.13
N PRO A 325 3.13 23.72 -19.16
CA PRO A 325 1.74 23.92 -19.59
C PRO A 325 1.43 23.44 -21.01
N LEU A 326 2.40 23.50 -21.94
CA LEU A 326 2.26 23.04 -23.33
C LEU A 326 2.69 21.59 -23.55
N ARG A 327 3.04 20.87 -22.49
CA ARG A 327 3.34 19.46 -22.52
C ARG A 327 2.12 18.69 -22.01
N VAL A 328 1.59 17.77 -22.79
CA VAL A 328 0.30 17.11 -22.51
C VAL A 328 0.42 15.58 -22.49
N ALA A 329 -0.43 14.93 -21.71
CA ALA A 329 -0.51 13.47 -21.67
C ALA A 329 -1.07 12.94 -23.00
N SER A 330 -0.56 11.80 -23.48
CA SER A 330 -1.08 11.09 -24.65
C SER A 330 -2.15 10.06 -24.28
N GLY A 331 -2.75 9.42 -25.31
CA GLY A 331 -3.67 8.31 -25.15
C GLY A 331 -3.05 7.04 -24.55
N ASP A 332 -1.72 6.91 -24.63
CA ASP A 332 -0.98 5.74 -24.13
C ASP A 332 -0.61 5.89 -22.62
N MET A 333 -0.97 6.99 -21.96
CA MET A 333 -0.62 7.29 -20.59
C MET A 333 -1.77 7.04 -19.62
N TYR A 334 -1.43 6.70 -18.39
CA TYR A 334 -2.39 6.44 -17.31
C TYR A 334 -3.33 7.62 -17.06
N GLN A 335 -2.87 8.87 -17.21
CA GLN A 335 -3.69 10.09 -17.05
C GLN A 335 -4.90 10.12 -17.98
N THR A 336 -4.77 9.59 -19.20
CA THR A 336 -5.92 9.46 -20.10
C THR A 336 -6.92 8.42 -19.61
N SER A 337 -6.46 7.25 -19.16
CA SER A 337 -7.33 6.26 -18.54
C SER A 337 -8.04 6.79 -17.29
N LEU A 338 -7.33 7.58 -16.46
CA LEU A 338 -7.90 8.21 -15.26
C LEU A 338 -9.04 9.18 -15.63
N ILE A 339 -8.88 10.00 -16.68
CA ILE A 339 -9.94 10.89 -17.21
C ILE A 339 -11.15 10.08 -17.68
N GLU A 340 -10.92 9.01 -18.43
CA GLU A 340 -11.99 8.17 -19.00
C GLU A 340 -12.79 7.46 -17.91
N ILE A 341 -12.11 6.88 -16.90
CA ILE A 341 -12.76 6.25 -15.74
C ILE A 341 -13.58 7.27 -14.95
N ALA A 342 -13.05 8.49 -14.77
CA ALA A 342 -13.76 9.57 -14.11
C ALA A 342 -14.95 10.11 -14.93
N GLY A 343 -15.17 9.60 -16.15
CA GLY A 343 -16.29 9.94 -17.03
C GLY A 343 -16.03 11.08 -18.01
N GLY A 344 -14.81 11.65 -18.06
CA GLY A 344 -14.41 12.69 -19.00
C GLY A 344 -13.95 12.13 -20.35
N VAL A 345 -13.55 13.04 -21.25
CA VAL A 345 -12.94 12.74 -22.54
C VAL A 345 -11.60 13.47 -22.64
N SER A 346 -10.49 12.77 -22.82
CA SER A 346 -9.19 13.39 -23.01
C SER A 346 -9.10 14.06 -24.38
N VAL A 347 -8.82 15.38 -24.43
CA VAL A 347 -8.66 16.13 -25.69
C VAL A 347 -7.39 15.75 -26.45
N SER A 348 -6.41 15.15 -25.76
CA SER A 348 -5.13 14.67 -26.28
C SER A 348 -5.06 13.15 -26.42
N GLY A 349 -6.18 12.44 -26.25
CA GLY A 349 -6.26 10.97 -26.25
C GLY A 349 -5.88 10.31 -27.59
N GLU A 350 -5.90 11.03 -28.73
CA GLU A 350 -5.43 10.51 -30.03
C GLU A 350 -3.89 10.60 -30.20
N LEU A 351 -3.19 11.32 -29.34
CA LEU A 351 -1.74 11.38 -29.34
C LEU A 351 -1.17 10.04 -28.81
N THR A 352 0.01 9.68 -29.29
CA THR A 352 0.67 8.42 -28.90
C THR A 352 2.02 8.66 -28.23
N GLY A 353 2.54 7.63 -27.56
CA GLY A 353 3.78 7.69 -26.78
C GLY A 353 3.52 8.20 -25.37
N TYR A 354 4.45 9.02 -24.86
CA TYR A 354 4.27 9.60 -23.51
C TYR A 354 3.82 11.06 -23.61
N TRP A 355 4.55 11.95 -22.93
CA TRP A 355 4.33 13.37 -22.95
C TRP A 355 4.59 13.96 -24.35
N ASN A 356 3.63 14.71 -24.87
CA ASN A 356 3.74 15.37 -26.17
C ASN A 356 3.80 16.90 -25.98
N ASP A 357 4.74 17.55 -26.66
CA ASP A 357 4.81 19.00 -26.70
C ASP A 357 3.86 19.51 -27.81
N VAL A 358 2.93 20.38 -27.44
CA VAL A 358 1.95 20.99 -28.34
C VAL A 358 2.09 22.52 -28.31
N ASN A 359 1.40 23.22 -29.18
CA ASN A 359 1.31 24.68 -29.13
C ASN A 359 -0.07 25.15 -28.61
N LEU A 360 -0.16 26.42 -28.25
CA LEU A 360 -1.41 26.98 -27.72
C LEU A 360 -2.54 26.99 -28.74
N GLU A 361 -2.23 27.12 -30.04
CA GLU A 361 -3.23 27.05 -31.10
C GLU A 361 -3.89 25.66 -31.15
N GLN A 362 -3.14 24.62 -30.89
CA GLN A 362 -3.68 23.23 -30.79
C GLN A 362 -4.58 23.11 -29.56
N ILE A 363 -4.17 23.62 -28.40
CA ILE A 363 -5.00 23.62 -27.19
C ILE A 363 -6.27 24.46 -27.40
N ALA A 364 -6.15 25.62 -28.04
CA ALA A 364 -7.30 26.47 -28.37
C ALA A 364 -8.25 25.78 -29.37
N ALA A 365 -7.75 24.96 -30.28
CA ALA A 365 -8.58 24.17 -31.19
C ALA A 365 -9.32 23.02 -30.49
N TRP A 366 -8.75 22.46 -29.44
CA TRP A 366 -9.42 21.49 -28.57
C TRP A 366 -10.44 22.16 -27.63
N ASP A 367 -10.16 23.38 -27.15
CA ASP A 367 -10.94 24.17 -26.19
C ASP A 367 -11.51 23.33 -25.04
N PRO A 368 -10.65 22.79 -24.15
CA PRO A 368 -11.08 21.90 -23.09
C PRO A 368 -12.03 22.57 -22.09
N ASP A 369 -13.02 21.81 -21.59
CA ASP A 369 -13.91 22.23 -20.50
C ASP A 369 -13.20 22.25 -19.14
N VAL A 370 -12.17 21.42 -18.97
CA VAL A 370 -11.39 21.30 -17.73
C VAL A 370 -9.91 21.15 -18.06
N ILE A 371 -9.06 21.80 -17.28
CA ILE A 371 -7.61 21.62 -17.34
C ILE A 371 -7.13 21.06 -15.99
N ILE A 372 -6.39 19.94 -16.03
CA ILE A 372 -5.73 19.35 -14.88
C ILE A 372 -4.24 19.61 -14.96
N VAL A 373 -3.67 20.13 -13.89
CA VAL A 373 -2.24 20.42 -13.73
C VAL A 373 -1.66 19.43 -12.72
N PRO A 374 -0.58 18.71 -13.04
CA PRO A 374 0.03 17.80 -12.10
C PRO A 374 0.66 18.54 -10.91
N PRO A 375 0.87 17.87 -9.76
CA PRO A 375 1.49 18.51 -8.59
C PRO A 375 3.03 18.59 -8.66
N TYR A 376 3.60 18.34 -9.84
CA TYR A 376 5.05 18.34 -10.09
C TYR A 376 5.40 19.14 -11.35
N GLY A 377 6.68 19.48 -11.50
CA GLY A 377 7.17 20.28 -12.64
C GLY A 377 6.93 21.78 -12.49
N GLY A 378 7.00 22.49 -13.61
CA GLY A 378 6.86 23.95 -13.70
C GLY A 378 5.45 24.41 -14.11
N ALA A 379 4.56 23.51 -14.54
CA ALA A 379 3.16 23.84 -14.78
C ALA A 379 2.46 24.13 -13.46
N THR A 380 1.78 25.27 -13.36
CA THR A 380 0.96 25.64 -12.20
C THR A 380 -0.39 26.19 -12.66
N VAL A 381 -1.37 26.18 -11.78
CA VAL A 381 -2.69 26.78 -12.05
C VAL A 381 -2.51 28.25 -12.40
N GLU A 382 -1.69 28.99 -11.65
CA GLU A 382 -1.41 30.40 -11.87
C GLU A 382 -0.72 30.65 -13.21
N ALA A 383 0.23 29.78 -13.62
CA ALA A 383 0.91 29.90 -14.92
C ALA A 383 -0.06 29.80 -16.12
N ILE A 384 -1.21 29.16 -15.93
CA ILE A 384 -2.29 29.04 -16.91
C ILE A 384 -3.29 30.18 -16.73
N THR A 385 -3.84 30.37 -15.53
CA THR A 385 -4.95 31.28 -15.27
C THR A 385 -4.57 32.77 -15.31
N GLU A 386 -3.30 33.12 -15.02
CA GLU A 386 -2.80 34.47 -15.07
C GLU A 386 -2.18 34.84 -16.44
N ASN A 387 -1.99 33.86 -17.33
CA ASN A 387 -1.42 34.09 -18.64
C ASN A 387 -2.50 34.65 -19.63
N PRO A 388 -2.30 35.85 -20.21
CA PRO A 388 -3.27 36.45 -21.12
C PRO A 388 -3.61 35.60 -22.34
N ASP A 389 -2.67 34.81 -22.82
CA ASP A 389 -2.84 33.98 -24.02
C ASP A 389 -3.77 32.77 -23.78
N TRP A 390 -3.92 32.34 -22.53
CA TRP A 390 -4.81 31.24 -22.13
C TRP A 390 -6.23 31.68 -21.80
N GLN A 391 -6.50 32.99 -21.71
CA GLN A 391 -7.84 33.56 -21.40
C GLN A 391 -8.89 33.27 -22.48
N ILE A 392 -8.49 32.77 -23.63
CA ILE A 392 -9.38 32.35 -24.71
C ILE A 392 -10.06 31.01 -24.46
N LEU A 393 -9.53 30.20 -23.55
CA LEU A 393 -10.00 28.82 -23.28
C LEU A 393 -11.22 28.83 -22.35
N THR A 394 -12.17 27.96 -22.65
CA THR A 394 -13.39 27.76 -21.85
C THR A 394 -13.06 27.40 -20.41
N ALA A 395 -12.16 26.43 -20.17
CA ALA A 395 -11.73 26.03 -18.81
C ALA A 395 -11.19 27.20 -17.97
N VAL A 396 -10.43 28.12 -18.58
CA VAL A 396 -9.88 29.29 -17.87
C VAL A 396 -10.95 30.31 -17.56
N GLN A 397 -11.87 30.58 -18.52
CA GLN A 397 -12.96 31.52 -18.34
C GLN A 397 -13.96 31.09 -17.27
N GLU A 398 -14.18 29.79 -17.16
CA GLU A 398 -15.10 29.19 -16.18
C GLU A 398 -14.42 28.86 -14.84
N GLY A 399 -13.09 29.07 -14.72
CA GLY A 399 -12.32 28.74 -13.50
C GLY A 399 -12.16 27.24 -13.24
N ARG A 400 -12.25 26.43 -14.30
CA ARG A 400 -12.13 24.97 -14.22
C ARG A 400 -10.69 24.50 -14.53
N VAL A 401 -9.72 25.10 -13.86
CA VAL A 401 -8.30 24.73 -13.91
C VAL A 401 -7.90 24.25 -12.52
N TYR A 402 -7.60 22.97 -12.39
CA TYR A 402 -7.39 22.35 -11.09
C TYR A 402 -6.00 21.72 -10.98
N ARG A 403 -5.43 21.74 -9.79
CA ARG A 403 -4.19 21.02 -9.47
C ARG A 403 -4.52 19.64 -8.91
N MET A 404 -3.97 18.58 -9.54
CA MET A 404 -4.08 17.21 -9.03
C MET A 404 -3.45 17.10 -7.64
N PRO A 405 -4.10 16.43 -6.69
CA PRO A 405 -3.56 16.20 -5.36
C PRO A 405 -2.35 15.27 -5.35
N LYS A 406 -1.62 15.30 -4.23
CA LYS A 406 -0.63 14.30 -3.83
C LYS A 406 -0.49 14.25 -2.32
N LEU A 407 -0.05 13.09 -1.83
CA LEU A 407 0.47 12.94 -0.48
C LEU A 407 1.74 12.08 -0.55
N VAL A 408 1.64 10.76 -0.60
CA VAL A 408 2.78 9.85 -0.79
C VAL A 408 3.29 9.97 -2.21
N VAL A 409 2.43 9.77 -3.20
CA VAL A 409 2.70 10.05 -4.62
C VAL A 409 1.61 10.96 -5.21
N PRO A 410 1.87 11.58 -6.37
CA PRO A 410 0.81 12.25 -7.13
C PRO A 410 -0.32 11.29 -7.51
N TRP A 411 -1.56 11.71 -7.34
CA TRP A 411 -2.74 10.87 -7.60
C TRP A 411 -3.02 10.62 -9.10
N ASP A 412 -2.27 11.27 -9.97
CA ASP A 412 -2.30 11.04 -11.43
C ASP A 412 -1.29 9.99 -11.91
N THR A 413 -0.38 9.54 -11.06
CA THR A 413 0.63 8.56 -11.45
C THR A 413 0.09 7.12 -11.37
N PRO A 414 0.60 6.17 -12.19
CA PRO A 414 0.21 4.77 -12.10
C PRO A 414 0.79 4.11 -10.83
N ALA A 415 0.19 4.46 -9.69
CA ALA A 415 0.58 4.08 -8.33
C ALA A 415 -0.67 3.82 -7.49
N PRO A 416 -0.55 3.26 -6.28
CA PRO A 416 -1.71 2.91 -5.45
C PRO A 416 -2.65 4.08 -5.20
N ASP A 417 -2.13 5.27 -4.96
CA ASP A 417 -2.86 6.51 -4.64
C ASP A 417 -3.78 6.97 -5.79
N SER A 418 -3.57 6.48 -7.02
CA SER A 418 -4.38 6.88 -8.18
C SER A 418 -5.85 6.48 -8.09
N ALA A 419 -6.19 5.49 -7.26
CA ALA A 419 -7.59 5.18 -6.93
C ALA A 419 -8.32 6.40 -6.35
N LEU A 420 -7.64 7.20 -5.51
CA LEU A 420 -8.16 8.45 -4.99
C LEU A 420 -8.25 9.54 -6.07
N GLY A 421 -7.32 9.52 -7.03
CA GLY A 421 -7.34 10.41 -8.19
C GLY A 421 -8.58 10.27 -9.05
N ILE A 422 -9.10 9.05 -9.20
CA ILE A 422 -10.36 8.76 -9.92
C ILE A 422 -11.54 9.45 -9.24
N ILE A 423 -11.68 9.28 -7.91
CA ILE A 423 -12.76 9.91 -7.12
C ILE A 423 -12.66 11.42 -7.22
N TRP A 424 -11.46 11.96 -6.93
CA TRP A 424 -11.22 13.38 -6.92
C TRP A 424 -11.54 14.04 -8.27
N LEU A 425 -11.19 13.39 -9.38
CA LEU A 425 -11.47 13.91 -10.72
C LEU A 425 -12.96 13.81 -11.06
N ALA A 426 -13.61 12.69 -10.73
CA ALA A 426 -15.05 12.52 -10.97
C ALA A 426 -15.89 13.57 -10.26
N GLU A 427 -15.58 13.93 -9.01
CA GLU A 427 -16.25 15.01 -8.26
C GLU A 427 -16.11 16.39 -8.95
N ARG A 428 -15.03 16.63 -9.67
CA ARG A 428 -14.79 17.91 -10.39
C ARG A 428 -15.42 17.92 -11.76
N LEU A 429 -15.49 16.78 -12.41
CA LEU A 429 -16.18 16.67 -13.69
C LEU A 429 -17.69 16.73 -13.52
N PHE A 430 -18.21 16.13 -12.45
CA PHE A 430 -19.65 15.93 -12.21
C PHE A 430 -20.00 16.15 -10.73
N PRO A 431 -19.99 17.39 -10.24
CA PRO A 431 -20.24 17.68 -8.83
C PRO A 431 -21.67 17.33 -8.34
N GLU A 432 -22.59 16.98 -9.25
CA GLU A 432 -23.95 16.56 -8.95
C GLU A 432 -24.12 15.05 -8.82
N LEU A 433 -23.11 14.24 -9.17
CA LEU A 433 -23.21 12.77 -9.09
C LEU A 433 -22.93 12.27 -7.67
N GLU A 434 -23.57 11.15 -7.31
CA GLU A 434 -23.32 10.47 -6.06
C GLU A 434 -22.06 9.59 -6.18
N THR A 435 -20.88 10.20 -6.01
CA THR A 435 -19.57 9.51 -5.99
C THR A 435 -19.18 9.12 -4.56
N PRO A 436 -18.26 8.15 -4.36
CA PRO A 436 -17.63 7.96 -3.06
C PRO A 436 -16.97 9.26 -2.55
N ASP A 437 -17.17 9.60 -1.28
CA ASP A 437 -16.62 10.84 -0.69
C ASP A 437 -15.08 10.80 -0.63
N CYS A 438 -14.42 11.78 -1.23
CA CYS A 438 -12.95 11.84 -1.30
C CYS A 438 -12.30 11.81 0.09
N THR A 439 -12.85 12.54 1.07
CA THR A 439 -12.28 12.60 2.43
C THR A 439 -12.41 11.25 3.16
N GLU A 440 -13.57 10.60 3.05
CA GLU A 440 -13.80 9.29 3.64
C GLU A 440 -12.87 8.26 3.00
N GLN A 441 -12.76 8.26 1.67
CA GLN A 441 -11.94 7.30 0.95
C GLN A 441 -10.45 7.52 1.15
N ALA A 442 -9.96 8.75 1.24
CA ALA A 442 -8.57 9.03 1.54
C ALA A 442 -8.19 8.57 2.96
N ASN A 443 -9.06 8.79 3.96
CA ASN A 443 -8.85 8.26 5.32
C ASN A 443 -8.80 6.73 5.33
N PHE A 444 -9.73 6.07 4.65
CA PHE A 444 -9.74 4.61 4.54
C PHE A 444 -8.46 4.10 3.87
N PHE A 445 -8.10 4.68 2.73
CA PHE A 445 -6.98 4.28 1.90
C PHE A 445 -5.64 4.36 2.64
N TYR A 446 -5.30 5.52 3.19
CA TYR A 446 -4.02 5.71 3.88
C TYR A 446 -3.93 4.90 5.18
N ASN A 447 -5.04 4.74 5.91
CA ASN A 447 -5.05 3.89 7.10
C ASN A 447 -4.90 2.40 6.74
N THR A 448 -5.50 1.94 5.63
CA THR A 448 -5.52 0.51 5.27
C THR A 448 -4.23 0.07 4.56
N PHE A 449 -3.70 0.91 3.65
CA PHE A 449 -2.60 0.53 2.77
C PHE A 449 -1.24 1.14 3.16
N TYR A 450 -1.20 2.10 4.07
CA TYR A 450 0.04 2.72 4.54
C TYR A 450 0.16 2.75 6.08
N ASP A 451 -0.79 2.16 6.79
CA ASP A 451 -0.90 2.25 8.27
C ASP A 451 -0.73 3.72 8.77
N TYR A 452 -1.29 4.66 8.02
CA TYR A 452 -1.13 6.08 8.24
C TYR A 452 -2.46 6.78 8.50
N ALA A 453 -2.66 7.24 9.74
CA ALA A 453 -3.78 8.09 10.11
C ALA A 453 -3.54 9.53 9.61
N ILE A 454 -4.04 9.86 8.42
CA ILE A 454 -3.90 11.21 7.85
C ILE A 454 -4.59 12.25 8.74
N PRO A 455 -3.94 13.40 9.08
CA PRO A 455 -4.58 14.47 9.85
C PRO A 455 -5.81 15.05 9.15
N SER A 456 -6.91 15.27 9.88
CA SER A 456 -8.19 15.72 9.31
C SER A 456 -8.06 17.02 8.50
N GLU A 457 -7.29 18.00 8.97
CA GLU A 457 -7.04 19.25 8.24
C GLU A 457 -6.32 19.00 6.91
N GLN A 458 -5.42 18.03 6.86
CA GLN A 458 -4.68 17.68 5.66
C GLN A 458 -5.58 16.99 4.63
N VAL A 459 -6.38 16.01 5.04
CA VAL A 459 -7.29 15.32 4.13
C VAL A 459 -8.37 16.25 3.59
N GLU A 460 -8.95 17.12 4.43
CA GLU A 460 -9.89 18.15 4.01
C GLU A 460 -9.26 19.08 2.97
N SER A 461 -8.01 19.51 3.18
CA SER A 461 -7.28 20.36 2.24
C SER A 461 -7.01 19.69 0.90
N ILE A 462 -6.64 18.39 0.91
CA ILE A 462 -6.33 17.61 -0.30
C ILE A 462 -7.61 17.38 -1.13
N CYS A 463 -8.72 17.05 -0.48
CA CYS A 463 -10.00 16.78 -1.12
C CYS A 463 -10.82 18.04 -1.44
N ALA A 464 -10.46 19.21 -0.89
CA ALA A 464 -11.22 20.46 -1.12
C ALA A 464 -11.42 20.75 -2.61
N ILE A 465 -12.63 21.19 -2.94
CA ILE A 465 -12.95 21.76 -4.27
C ILE A 465 -12.54 23.24 -4.20
N ASN A 466 -11.32 23.54 -4.64
CA ASN A 466 -10.79 24.92 -4.73
C ASN A 466 -10.80 25.40 -6.17
#